data_58302b26f66ebcddc8167c18638c3748
#
_entry.id   58302b26f66ebcddc8167c18638c3748
#
_cell.length_a   1.000
_cell.length_b   1.000
_cell.length_c   1.000
_cell.angle_alpha   90.00
_cell.angle_beta   90.00
_cell.angle_gamma   90.00
#
_symmetry.space_group_name_H-M   'P 1'
#
loop_
_entity.id
_entity.type
_entity.pdbx_description
1 polymer ?
#
loop_
_entity_poly.entity_id
_entity_poly.type
_entity_poly.pdbx_seq_one_letter_code
_entity_poly.pdbx_strand_id
1 'polypeptide(L)'
;MTRIEELEKLISKYQKSYYDGEGEISDAEFDKLWDELKSLDPNNPILHKVGADSGNFAKVQHVMPMGSQEKAANPEEFLAWANKHQYDQYLVEYKLDGASLELQYENGYLVRAVTRGDGSIGDDITANARKMGGVNAAIYKDGQLVPFTGGVRGEVIMTHQVHKDYFSDKANCRNAANGLMKRKDGQGSEFLKLITYDALSTDGKSYFTNEEEKIRWLMDCGFNVVKLVICKSPDRVIAYRAKVMEERKNIEYDIDGLVIKERKINLEDARRARPDHQIAFKFSLEEAVSTLRQVEWSINGGTYTPVAIFDEVELNGTRVQRASLANPDKMRQLGVRIGSHVVVVKRGEIIPKIESVVEEKDIVTSEIPFPCVCEVCGTKLIDEGSRLYCPNKECSKRVLHQLLKFQDVVDIRDLGTTLITDLFKDGRLKSISDIYSLSQEDLVPYFLNEESMEAEKKSLGAQKVYNSIQSHRNMKLATFVAGFDIEGIAESSAEKLVNAGFNTLEKLLAASEEQIAQVSGFAEIMAHTVVEGLAENAEEMKSLITSGTIILEAEGQGSLSGKSFCFTGELHSMKRADAEALVKKNGGSIKSSVTKDLSYLVTNDTTSGSSKNVKAAKFNIPIIDENAFLELVK
;
A
#
# COMPACT_ATOMS: atom_id res chain seq x y z
N MET A 1 -6.87 -11.71 -27.30
CA MET A 1 -6.33 -12.41 -26.13
C MET A 1 -6.77 -11.57 -24.92
N THR A 2 -7.47 -12.16 -23.99
CA THR A 2 -7.88 -11.45 -22.77
C THR A 2 -6.67 -11.23 -21.88
N ARG A 3 -6.73 -10.27 -20.93
CA ARG A 3 -5.62 -10.04 -19.97
C ARG A 3 -5.33 -11.29 -19.13
N ILE A 4 -6.35 -12.08 -18.80
CA ILE A 4 -6.20 -13.38 -18.11
C ILE A 4 -5.38 -14.36 -18.97
N GLU A 5 -5.71 -14.56 -20.23
CA GLU A 5 -4.97 -15.43 -21.15
C GLU A 5 -3.52 -14.98 -21.35
N GLU A 6 -3.26 -13.69 -21.34
CA GLU A 6 -1.91 -13.13 -21.41
C GLU A 6 -1.11 -13.43 -20.14
N LEU A 7 -1.72 -13.21 -18.98
CA LEU A 7 -1.10 -13.51 -17.67
C LEU A 7 -0.82 -15.02 -17.51
N GLU A 8 -1.75 -15.86 -17.92
CA GLU A 8 -1.56 -17.33 -17.94
C GLU A 8 -0.32 -17.74 -18.74
N LYS A 9 -0.14 -17.17 -19.92
CA LYS A 9 1.03 -17.46 -20.77
C LYS A 9 2.32 -16.92 -20.16
N LEU A 10 2.32 -15.69 -19.64
CA LEU A 10 3.50 -15.11 -19.03
C LEU A 10 3.91 -15.87 -17.77
N ILE A 11 2.97 -16.18 -16.89
CA ILE A 11 3.21 -16.94 -15.67
C ILE A 11 3.75 -18.34 -16.02
N SER A 12 3.13 -19.03 -16.97
CA SER A 12 3.61 -20.36 -17.40
C SER A 12 5.01 -20.32 -18.02
N LYS A 13 5.30 -19.29 -18.84
CA LYS A 13 6.62 -19.07 -19.44
C LYS A 13 7.67 -18.85 -18.36
N TYR A 14 7.42 -17.91 -17.45
CA TYR A 14 8.39 -17.55 -16.41
C TYR A 14 8.54 -18.63 -15.33
N GLN A 15 7.48 -19.38 -15.01
CA GLN A 15 7.62 -20.58 -14.19
C GLN A 15 8.57 -21.58 -14.82
N LYS A 16 8.40 -21.86 -16.12
CA LYS A 16 9.28 -22.81 -16.83
C LYS A 16 10.72 -22.32 -16.85
N SER A 17 10.97 -21.08 -17.28
CA SER A 17 12.31 -20.47 -17.29
C SER A 17 12.96 -20.50 -15.91
N TYR A 18 12.19 -20.21 -14.87
CA TYR A 18 12.62 -20.29 -13.47
C TYR A 18 13.08 -21.71 -13.06
N TYR A 19 12.29 -22.73 -13.40
CA TYR A 19 12.63 -24.12 -13.07
C TYR A 19 13.73 -24.70 -13.96
N ASP A 20 13.96 -24.14 -15.13
CA ASP A 20 15.08 -24.52 -16.03
C ASP A 20 16.40 -23.80 -15.63
N GLY A 21 16.40 -22.94 -14.63
CA GLY A 21 17.59 -22.22 -14.14
C GLY A 21 17.96 -20.98 -14.95
N GLU A 22 17.07 -20.51 -15.83
CA GLU A 22 17.25 -19.34 -16.71
C GLU A 22 16.35 -18.18 -16.31
N GLY A 23 16.10 -17.93 -15.04
CA GLY A 23 15.14 -16.94 -14.53
C GLY A 23 15.20 -15.60 -15.31
N GLU A 24 14.21 -15.38 -16.18
CA GLU A 24 14.13 -14.20 -17.07
C GLU A 24 13.64 -12.94 -16.33
N ILE A 25 12.97 -13.10 -15.20
CA ILE A 25 12.44 -12.00 -14.38
C ILE A 25 12.73 -12.23 -12.90
N SER A 26 12.70 -11.18 -12.11
CA SER A 26 12.84 -11.26 -10.65
C SER A 26 11.61 -11.89 -9.99
N ASP A 27 11.78 -12.46 -8.78
CA ASP A 27 10.66 -13.00 -7.98
C ASP A 27 9.58 -11.93 -7.70
N ALA A 28 9.99 -10.67 -7.50
CA ALA A 28 9.07 -9.57 -7.27
C ALA A 28 8.22 -9.23 -8.52
N GLU A 29 8.79 -9.34 -9.71
CA GLU A 29 8.05 -9.16 -10.97
C GLU A 29 7.12 -10.34 -11.21
N PHE A 30 7.56 -11.54 -10.90
CA PHE A 30 6.72 -12.75 -10.98
C PHE A 30 5.55 -12.68 -10.00
N ASP A 31 5.79 -12.30 -8.73
CA ASP A 31 4.74 -12.14 -7.73
C ASP A 31 3.69 -11.09 -8.15
N LYS A 32 4.07 -10.01 -8.82
CA LYS A 32 3.12 -9.02 -9.38
C LYS A 32 2.18 -9.62 -10.43
N LEU A 33 2.72 -10.40 -11.37
CA LEU A 33 1.90 -11.09 -12.38
C LEU A 33 0.95 -12.10 -11.73
N TRP A 34 1.44 -12.80 -10.72
CA TRP A 34 0.67 -13.78 -9.96
C TRP A 34 -0.48 -13.12 -9.18
N ASP A 35 -0.21 -12.03 -8.49
CA ASP A 35 -1.20 -11.29 -7.71
C ASP A 35 -2.24 -10.59 -8.62
N GLU A 36 -1.82 -10.11 -9.80
CA GLU A 36 -2.74 -9.58 -10.81
C GLU A 36 -3.69 -10.68 -11.30
N LEU A 37 -3.18 -11.87 -11.66
CA LEU A 37 -4.02 -12.99 -12.07
C LEU A 37 -4.99 -13.41 -10.95
N LYS A 38 -4.50 -13.49 -9.71
CA LYS A 38 -5.31 -13.83 -8.53
C LYS A 38 -6.42 -12.80 -8.28
N SER A 39 -6.19 -11.52 -8.56
CA SER A 39 -7.20 -10.47 -8.41
C SER A 39 -8.28 -10.54 -9.50
N LEU A 40 -7.92 -10.95 -10.73
CA LEU A 40 -8.82 -11.04 -11.87
C LEU A 40 -9.60 -12.36 -11.92
N ASP A 41 -8.96 -13.45 -11.53
CA ASP A 41 -9.55 -14.80 -11.48
C ASP A 41 -8.97 -15.60 -10.30
N PRO A 42 -9.54 -15.48 -9.09
CA PRO A 42 -9.05 -16.18 -7.90
C PRO A 42 -9.05 -17.70 -7.97
N ASN A 43 -9.85 -18.28 -8.88
CA ASN A 43 -9.97 -19.74 -9.06
C ASN A 43 -9.21 -20.26 -10.28
N ASN A 44 -8.35 -19.45 -10.89
CA ASN A 44 -7.60 -19.84 -12.07
C ASN A 44 -6.74 -21.08 -11.80
N PRO A 45 -6.77 -22.12 -12.67
CA PRO A 45 -6.00 -23.36 -12.49
C PRO A 45 -4.49 -23.14 -12.35
N ILE A 46 -3.93 -22.11 -13.00
CA ILE A 46 -2.49 -21.79 -12.93
C ILE A 46 -2.06 -21.39 -11.51
N LEU A 47 -2.94 -20.75 -10.74
CA LEU A 47 -2.67 -20.39 -9.34
C LEU A 47 -2.55 -21.62 -8.42
N HIS A 48 -3.00 -22.78 -8.86
CA HIS A 48 -2.94 -24.04 -8.13
C HIS A 48 -1.86 -24.98 -8.68
N LYS A 49 -1.25 -24.63 -9.83
CA LYS A 49 -0.20 -25.44 -10.46
C LYS A 49 1.17 -25.04 -9.91
N VAL A 50 1.91 -25.99 -9.35
CA VAL A 50 3.25 -25.81 -8.80
C VAL A 50 4.26 -26.51 -9.70
N GLY A 51 5.32 -25.80 -10.11
CA GLY A 51 6.47 -26.36 -10.82
C GLY A 51 6.32 -26.57 -12.33
N ALA A 52 7.45 -26.90 -12.99
CA ALA A 52 7.55 -27.24 -14.39
C ALA A 52 8.21 -28.64 -14.57
N ASP A 53 7.84 -29.34 -15.64
CA ASP A 53 8.38 -30.64 -15.99
C ASP A 53 9.71 -30.48 -16.72
N SER A 54 10.82 -31.06 -16.18
CA SER A 54 12.14 -30.99 -16.79
C SER A 54 12.40 -32.14 -17.81
N GLY A 55 11.60 -33.22 -17.79
CA GLY A 55 11.72 -34.38 -18.69
C GLY A 55 13.03 -35.17 -18.63
N ASN A 56 13.97 -34.82 -17.74
CA ASN A 56 15.35 -35.33 -17.73
C ASN A 56 15.64 -36.45 -16.70
N PHE A 57 14.80 -36.61 -15.68
CA PHE A 57 14.95 -37.52 -14.55
C PHE A 57 13.72 -38.41 -14.38
N ALA A 58 13.87 -39.54 -13.69
CA ALA A 58 12.74 -40.37 -13.31
C ALA A 58 11.79 -39.58 -12.38
N LYS A 59 10.50 -39.68 -12.60
CA LYS A 59 9.50 -39.05 -11.78
C LYS A 59 9.15 -39.92 -10.58
N VAL A 60 9.10 -39.28 -9.40
CA VAL A 60 8.83 -39.93 -8.12
C VAL A 60 7.78 -39.14 -7.35
N GLN A 61 6.87 -39.88 -6.73
CA GLN A 61 5.86 -39.30 -5.85
C GLN A 61 6.47 -38.90 -4.50
N HIS A 62 6.07 -37.76 -3.98
CA HIS A 62 6.45 -37.29 -2.65
C HIS A 62 5.78 -38.10 -1.54
N VAL A 63 6.51 -38.36 -0.46
CA VAL A 63 5.94 -38.94 0.78
C VAL A 63 5.38 -37.86 1.70
N MET A 64 5.81 -36.62 1.51
CA MET A 64 5.22 -35.44 2.15
C MET A 64 4.93 -34.36 1.10
N PRO A 65 3.81 -33.60 1.21
CA PRO A 65 3.46 -32.60 0.22
C PRO A 65 4.51 -31.49 0.10
N MET A 66 4.86 -31.12 -1.13
CA MET A 66 5.82 -30.04 -1.43
C MET A 66 5.11 -28.79 -1.96
N GLY A 67 3.98 -28.43 -1.38
CA GLY A 67 3.13 -27.35 -1.82
C GLY A 67 3.66 -25.95 -1.52
N SER A 68 2.83 -24.94 -1.74
CA SER A 68 3.12 -23.55 -1.43
C SER A 68 2.52 -23.14 -0.08
N GLN A 69 3.04 -22.08 0.50
CA GLN A 69 2.52 -21.50 1.74
C GLN A 69 1.63 -20.28 1.43
N GLU A 70 0.74 -19.93 2.34
CA GLU A 70 0.08 -18.63 2.35
C GLU A 70 1.14 -17.54 2.51
N LYS A 71 0.89 -16.34 1.96
CA LYS A 71 1.85 -15.23 1.97
C LYS A 71 1.27 -14.04 2.70
N ALA A 72 2.12 -13.35 3.46
CA ALA A 72 1.93 -11.99 3.91
C ALA A 72 3.06 -11.13 3.35
N ALA A 73 2.71 -10.08 2.61
CA ALA A 73 3.68 -9.15 2.04
C ALA A 73 4.00 -7.99 3.00
N ASN A 74 3.17 -7.78 4.02
CA ASN A 74 3.26 -6.66 4.95
C ASN A 74 2.74 -7.04 6.35
N PRO A 75 3.03 -6.22 7.39
CA PRO A 75 2.55 -6.47 8.75
C PRO A 75 1.04 -6.54 8.89
N GLU A 76 0.26 -5.77 8.11
CA GLU A 76 -1.19 -5.79 8.16
C GLU A 76 -1.77 -7.14 7.73
N GLU A 77 -1.26 -7.70 6.65
CA GLU A 77 -1.66 -9.03 6.16
C GLU A 77 -1.25 -10.13 7.15
N PHE A 78 -0.05 -10.02 7.72
CA PHE A 78 0.39 -10.94 8.76
C PHE A 78 -0.50 -10.85 10.02
N LEU A 79 -0.84 -9.65 10.48
CA LEU A 79 -1.74 -9.45 11.62
C LEU A 79 -3.15 -10.00 11.34
N ALA A 80 -3.67 -9.83 10.12
CA ALA A 80 -4.95 -10.41 9.72
C ALA A 80 -4.95 -11.94 9.84
N TRP A 81 -3.86 -12.60 9.39
CA TRP A 81 -3.66 -14.03 9.56
C TRP A 81 -3.51 -14.43 11.04
N ALA A 82 -2.68 -13.72 11.80
CA ALA A 82 -2.44 -14.01 13.22
C ALA A 82 -3.71 -13.84 14.08
N ASN A 83 -4.55 -12.85 13.80
CA ASN A 83 -5.85 -12.64 14.46
C ASN A 83 -6.85 -13.77 14.19
N LYS A 84 -6.78 -14.39 13.00
CA LYS A 84 -7.60 -15.54 12.64
C LYS A 84 -7.20 -16.80 13.44
N HIS A 85 -5.91 -16.96 13.74
CA HIS A 85 -5.37 -18.19 14.33
C HIS A 85 -5.08 -18.11 15.83
N GLN A 86 -4.74 -16.94 16.39
CA GLN A 86 -4.56 -16.65 17.82
C GLN A 86 -3.69 -17.67 18.59
N TYR A 87 -2.46 -17.88 18.15
CA TYR A 87 -1.52 -18.79 18.81
C TYR A 87 -0.87 -18.16 20.05
N ASP A 88 -0.63 -18.99 21.09
CA ASP A 88 0.11 -18.57 22.30
C ASP A 88 1.60 -18.29 22.00
N GLN A 89 2.16 -18.97 21.01
CA GLN A 89 3.54 -18.86 20.57
C GLN A 89 3.64 -19.10 19.08
N TYR A 90 4.50 -18.32 18.45
CA TYR A 90 4.83 -18.40 17.04
C TYR A 90 6.26 -18.90 16.86
N LEU A 91 6.46 -19.98 16.14
CA LEU A 91 7.77 -20.36 15.65
C LEU A 91 8.09 -19.57 14.41
N VAL A 92 9.30 -19.01 14.36
CA VAL A 92 9.75 -18.14 13.28
C VAL A 92 11.05 -18.70 12.72
N GLU A 93 11.03 -19.10 11.46
CA GLU A 93 12.16 -19.65 10.73
C GLU A 93 12.58 -18.72 9.60
N TYR A 94 13.84 -18.80 9.17
CA TYR A 94 14.26 -18.14 7.95
C TYR A 94 13.59 -18.78 6.74
N LYS A 95 12.99 -17.95 5.89
CA LYS A 95 12.52 -18.41 4.58
C LYS A 95 13.70 -18.41 3.63
N LEU A 96 14.29 -19.60 3.48
CA LEU A 96 15.46 -19.83 2.62
C LEU A 96 15.10 -19.58 1.17
N ASP A 97 15.98 -18.93 0.43
CA ASP A 97 15.83 -18.65 -0.99
C ASP A 97 16.76 -19.58 -1.80
N GLY A 98 16.21 -20.73 -2.15
CA GLY A 98 16.93 -21.81 -2.82
C GLY A 98 16.01 -22.69 -3.67
N ALA A 99 16.30 -23.98 -3.67
CA ALA A 99 15.53 -25.01 -4.35
C ALA A 99 15.08 -26.10 -3.39
N SER A 100 13.78 -26.32 -3.26
CA SER A 100 13.22 -27.31 -2.33
C SER A 100 13.56 -28.74 -2.72
N LEU A 101 13.93 -29.54 -1.74
CA LEU A 101 14.29 -30.97 -1.89
C LEU A 101 13.66 -31.77 -0.77
N GLU A 102 13.07 -32.93 -1.12
CA GLU A 102 12.66 -33.97 -0.20
C GLU A 102 13.66 -35.11 -0.20
N LEU A 103 14.14 -35.52 0.98
CA LEU A 103 14.89 -36.75 1.19
C LEU A 103 13.94 -37.82 1.73
N GLN A 104 13.78 -38.92 0.99
CA GLN A 104 12.95 -40.04 1.40
C GLN A 104 13.82 -41.11 2.06
N TYR A 105 13.46 -41.50 3.29
CA TYR A 105 14.16 -42.49 4.09
C TYR A 105 13.29 -43.74 4.31
N GLU A 106 13.90 -44.92 4.29
CA GLU A 106 13.31 -46.19 4.70
C GLU A 106 14.23 -46.83 5.75
N ASN A 107 13.69 -47.11 6.95
CA ASN A 107 14.43 -47.69 8.07
C ASN A 107 15.74 -46.95 8.38
N GLY A 108 15.74 -45.62 8.23
CA GLY A 108 16.89 -44.78 8.50
C GLY A 108 17.86 -44.58 7.34
N TYR A 109 17.69 -45.27 6.21
CA TYR A 109 18.57 -45.13 5.05
C TYR A 109 17.94 -44.28 3.95
N LEU A 110 18.74 -43.40 3.32
CA LEU A 110 18.32 -42.57 2.19
C LEU A 110 18.05 -43.43 0.96
N VAL A 111 16.79 -43.46 0.54
CA VAL A 111 16.34 -44.18 -0.65
C VAL A 111 16.30 -43.27 -1.87
N ARG A 112 15.71 -42.06 -1.71
CA ARG A 112 15.55 -41.06 -2.80
C ARG A 112 15.71 -39.64 -2.31
N ALA A 113 16.11 -38.76 -3.25
CA ALA A 113 16.07 -37.34 -3.11
C ALA A 113 15.29 -36.75 -4.27
N VAL A 114 14.17 -36.06 -3.98
CA VAL A 114 13.15 -35.68 -4.96
C VAL A 114 12.98 -34.17 -4.98
N THR A 115 13.11 -33.55 -6.15
CA THR A 115 12.88 -32.10 -6.32
C THR A 115 11.40 -31.79 -6.13
N ARG A 116 11.07 -30.55 -5.84
CA ARG A 116 9.69 -30.13 -5.62
C ARG A 116 8.71 -30.56 -6.72
N GLY A 117 9.12 -30.49 -8.01
CA GLY A 117 8.23 -30.78 -9.12
C GLY A 117 6.94 -29.94 -9.07
N ASP A 118 5.79 -30.63 -9.24
CA ASP A 118 4.46 -30.03 -9.14
C ASP A 118 3.90 -29.99 -7.71
N GLY A 119 4.71 -30.40 -6.73
CA GLY A 119 4.32 -30.52 -5.31
C GLY A 119 3.83 -31.91 -4.90
N SER A 120 3.44 -32.77 -5.84
CA SER A 120 3.04 -34.17 -5.64
C SER A 120 4.05 -35.12 -6.24
N ILE A 121 4.63 -34.78 -7.38
CA ILE A 121 5.61 -35.56 -8.14
C ILE A 121 6.79 -34.66 -8.49
N GLY A 122 8.02 -35.16 -8.26
CA GLY A 122 9.24 -34.46 -8.58
C GLY A 122 10.26 -35.33 -9.34
N ASP A 123 11.43 -34.76 -9.64
CA ASP A 123 12.53 -35.42 -10.29
C ASP A 123 13.40 -36.15 -9.25
N ASP A 124 13.74 -37.42 -9.49
CA ASP A 124 14.69 -38.16 -8.69
C ASP A 124 16.13 -37.74 -9.01
N ILE A 125 16.71 -36.95 -8.13
CA ILE A 125 18.08 -36.45 -8.22
C ILE A 125 19.02 -37.09 -7.18
N THR A 126 18.72 -38.29 -6.71
CA THR A 126 19.43 -38.94 -5.59
C THR A 126 20.93 -38.96 -5.80
N ALA A 127 21.41 -39.24 -7.03
CA ALA A 127 22.84 -39.28 -7.35
C ALA A 127 23.51 -37.90 -7.14
N ASN A 128 22.84 -36.80 -7.51
CA ASN A 128 23.33 -35.43 -7.33
C ASN A 128 23.26 -35.02 -5.85
N ALA A 129 22.13 -35.32 -5.19
CA ALA A 129 21.90 -34.99 -3.80
C ALA A 129 22.95 -35.63 -2.85
N ARG A 130 23.39 -36.84 -3.12
CA ARG A 130 24.45 -37.52 -2.35
C ARG A 130 25.79 -36.80 -2.34
N LYS A 131 26.02 -35.88 -3.28
CA LYS A 131 27.23 -35.03 -3.35
C LYS A 131 27.09 -33.73 -2.55
N MET A 132 25.86 -33.34 -2.20
CA MET A 132 25.57 -32.05 -1.51
C MET A 132 25.90 -32.13 -0.03
N GLY A 133 26.38 -31.04 0.53
CA GLY A 133 26.56 -30.91 1.96
C GLY A 133 25.23 -30.96 2.72
N GLY A 134 25.18 -31.66 3.85
CA GLY A 134 23.97 -31.80 4.67
C GLY A 134 22.96 -32.85 4.21
N VAL A 135 23.28 -33.63 3.20
CA VAL A 135 22.49 -34.83 2.78
C VAL A 135 23.07 -36.06 3.45
N ASN A 136 22.36 -36.62 4.42
CA ASN A 136 22.78 -37.78 5.19
C ASN A 136 22.36 -39.06 4.47
N ALA A 137 23.31 -39.98 4.18
CA ALA A 137 23.02 -41.28 3.59
C ALA A 137 22.25 -42.23 4.54
N ALA A 138 22.41 -42.02 5.84
CA ALA A 138 21.64 -42.70 6.90
C ALA A 138 21.48 -41.77 8.10
N ILE A 139 20.41 -41.95 8.86
CA ILE A 139 20.07 -41.13 10.03
C ILE A 139 20.65 -41.77 11.29
N TYR A 140 21.58 -41.10 11.95
CA TYR A 140 22.15 -41.52 13.22
C TYR A 140 21.86 -40.50 14.30
N LYS A 141 21.54 -40.97 15.51
CA LYS A 141 21.48 -40.17 16.72
C LYS A 141 22.29 -40.86 17.81
N ASP A 142 23.21 -40.14 18.43
CA ASP A 142 24.10 -40.69 19.47
C ASP A 142 24.87 -41.95 19.02
N GLY A 143 25.26 -42.03 17.75
CA GLY A 143 25.95 -43.16 17.14
C GLY A 143 25.07 -44.38 16.80
N GLN A 144 23.78 -44.33 17.08
CA GLN A 144 22.82 -45.38 16.77
C GLN A 144 21.97 -45.02 15.54
N LEU A 145 21.75 -46.03 14.66
CA LEU A 145 20.85 -45.85 13.52
C LEU A 145 19.41 -45.65 14.01
N VAL A 146 18.79 -44.54 13.57
CA VAL A 146 17.36 -44.24 13.83
C VAL A 146 16.53 -44.86 12.70
N PRO A 147 15.67 -45.83 12.96
CA PRO A 147 14.89 -46.53 11.92
C PRO A 147 13.70 -45.67 11.46
N PHE A 148 13.99 -44.46 11.02
CA PHE A 148 12.99 -43.51 10.51
C PHE A 148 12.57 -43.90 9.10
N THR A 149 11.24 -43.95 8.86
CA THR A 149 10.66 -44.10 7.53
C THR A 149 9.75 -42.92 7.29
N GLY A 150 10.03 -42.14 6.23
CA GLY A 150 9.31 -40.91 5.92
C GLY A 150 10.13 -39.94 5.08
N GLY A 151 9.70 -38.69 5.08
CA GLY A 151 10.35 -37.58 4.35
C GLY A 151 11.04 -36.59 5.28
N VAL A 152 12.19 -36.09 4.85
CA VAL A 152 12.86 -34.90 5.43
C VAL A 152 12.94 -33.84 4.34
N ARG A 153 12.42 -32.65 4.62
CA ARG A 153 12.35 -31.55 3.65
C ARG A 153 13.30 -30.42 4.01
N GLY A 154 13.96 -29.89 3.01
CA GLY A 154 14.85 -28.75 3.15
C GLY A 154 14.95 -27.92 1.88
N GLU A 155 15.78 -26.90 1.95
CA GLU A 155 16.12 -26.03 0.83
C GLU A 155 17.58 -26.24 0.46
N VAL A 156 17.85 -26.51 -0.81
CA VAL A 156 19.19 -26.53 -1.38
C VAL A 156 19.61 -25.11 -1.67
N ILE A 157 20.67 -24.67 -1.02
CA ILE A 157 21.19 -23.30 -1.12
C ILE A 157 22.61 -23.30 -1.68
N MET A 158 23.02 -22.14 -2.21
CA MET A 158 24.40 -21.80 -2.51
C MET A 158 24.80 -20.62 -1.66
N THR A 159 26.02 -20.61 -1.10
CA THR A 159 26.51 -19.46 -0.36
C THR A 159 26.99 -18.35 -1.31
N HIS A 160 26.91 -17.09 -0.87
CA HIS A 160 27.38 -15.92 -1.62
C HIS A 160 28.85 -16.05 -2.04
N GLN A 161 29.69 -16.63 -1.16
CA GLN A 161 31.10 -16.83 -1.45
C GLN A 161 31.30 -17.83 -2.60
N VAL A 162 30.58 -18.96 -2.57
CA VAL A 162 30.67 -19.97 -3.63
C VAL A 162 30.15 -19.41 -4.96
N HIS A 163 29.03 -18.68 -4.93
CA HIS A 163 28.50 -18.05 -6.12
C HIS A 163 29.49 -17.07 -6.74
N LYS A 164 30.09 -16.20 -5.92
CA LYS A 164 31.09 -15.23 -6.36
C LYS A 164 32.33 -15.87 -6.97
N ASP A 165 32.82 -16.95 -6.37
CA ASP A 165 34.11 -17.56 -6.74
C ASP A 165 33.98 -18.50 -7.97
N TYR A 166 32.83 -19.17 -8.14
CA TYR A 166 32.71 -20.25 -9.13
C TYR A 166 31.55 -20.09 -10.10
N PHE A 167 30.53 -19.30 -9.78
CA PHE A 167 29.26 -19.24 -10.54
C PHE A 167 28.75 -17.80 -10.75
N SER A 168 29.66 -16.84 -10.83
CA SER A 168 29.33 -15.43 -11.05
C SER A 168 28.66 -15.13 -12.41
N ASP A 169 28.65 -16.11 -13.34
CA ASP A 169 27.92 -16.08 -14.60
C ASP A 169 26.41 -16.33 -14.41
N LYS A 170 25.98 -16.88 -13.26
CA LYS A 170 24.58 -17.10 -12.94
C LYS A 170 23.97 -15.86 -12.31
N ALA A 171 22.69 -15.64 -12.58
CA ALA A 171 21.98 -14.44 -12.15
C ALA A 171 21.96 -14.23 -10.62
N ASN A 172 21.84 -15.31 -9.84
CA ASN A 172 21.85 -15.31 -8.37
C ASN A 172 22.10 -16.72 -7.81
N CYS A 173 22.30 -16.80 -6.48
CA CYS A 173 22.56 -18.06 -5.78
C CYS A 173 21.46 -19.10 -5.99
N ARG A 174 20.18 -18.70 -5.98
CA ARG A 174 19.03 -19.59 -6.19
C ARG A 174 19.00 -20.21 -7.59
N ASN A 175 19.20 -19.39 -8.63
CA ASN A 175 19.25 -19.89 -10.01
C ASN A 175 20.43 -20.83 -10.23
N ALA A 176 21.58 -20.51 -9.64
CA ALA A 176 22.74 -21.39 -9.66
C ALA A 176 22.45 -22.74 -8.97
N ALA A 177 21.86 -22.71 -7.77
CA ALA A 177 21.48 -23.93 -7.05
C ALA A 177 20.49 -24.80 -7.84
N ASN A 178 19.41 -24.18 -8.38
CA ASN A 178 18.42 -24.88 -9.21
C ASN A 178 19.02 -25.53 -10.46
N GLY A 179 19.89 -24.81 -11.14
CA GLY A 179 20.54 -25.32 -12.36
C GLY A 179 21.49 -26.48 -12.06
N LEU A 180 22.35 -26.33 -11.05
CA LEU A 180 23.37 -27.35 -10.72
C LEU A 180 22.77 -28.63 -10.15
N MET A 181 21.76 -28.53 -9.27
CA MET A 181 21.15 -29.72 -8.67
C MET A 181 20.48 -30.64 -9.69
N LYS A 182 20.11 -30.13 -10.86
CA LYS A 182 19.42 -30.85 -11.94
C LYS A 182 20.33 -31.19 -13.12
N ARG A 183 21.63 -31.04 -13.01
CA ARG A 183 22.57 -31.44 -14.07
C ARG A 183 22.64 -32.97 -14.21
N LYS A 184 22.57 -33.48 -15.44
CA LYS A 184 22.63 -34.90 -15.74
C LYS A 184 23.96 -35.54 -15.33
N ASP A 185 25.05 -34.79 -15.42
CA ASP A 185 26.39 -35.24 -15.04
C ASP A 185 26.67 -35.10 -13.54
N GLY A 186 25.78 -34.39 -12.81
CA GLY A 186 25.91 -34.13 -11.39
C GLY A 186 27.14 -33.30 -11.02
N GLN A 187 27.77 -32.62 -11.99
CA GLN A 187 28.89 -31.69 -11.70
C GLN A 187 28.36 -30.43 -11.04
N GLY A 188 29.09 -29.94 -10.02
CA GLY A 188 28.74 -28.73 -9.28
C GLY A 188 27.78 -28.96 -8.10
N SER A 189 27.19 -30.15 -7.96
CA SER A 189 26.33 -30.48 -6.81
C SER A 189 27.09 -30.48 -5.48
N GLU A 190 28.40 -30.69 -5.49
CA GLU A 190 29.30 -30.63 -4.33
C GLU A 190 29.44 -29.21 -3.72
N PHE A 191 29.09 -28.19 -4.48
CA PHE A 191 29.09 -26.80 -4.00
C PHE A 191 27.78 -26.38 -3.30
N LEU A 192 26.78 -27.27 -3.33
CA LEU A 192 25.45 -27.01 -2.78
C LEU A 192 25.34 -27.55 -1.35
N LYS A 193 24.51 -26.89 -0.53
CA LYS A 193 24.21 -27.34 0.84
C LYS A 193 22.70 -27.47 1.00
N LEU A 194 22.25 -28.54 1.66
CA LEU A 194 20.87 -28.70 2.09
C LEU A 194 20.73 -28.17 3.54
N ILE A 195 19.75 -27.30 3.76
CA ILE A 195 19.31 -26.86 5.08
C ILE A 195 17.89 -27.37 5.28
N THR A 196 17.67 -28.21 6.30
CA THR A 196 16.39 -28.85 6.57
C THR A 196 15.51 -28.03 7.51
N TYR A 197 14.20 -28.08 7.29
CA TYR A 197 13.22 -27.33 8.09
C TYR A 197 11.96 -28.13 8.40
N ASP A 198 11.85 -29.38 7.90
CA ASP A 198 10.67 -30.19 8.13
C ASP A 198 10.97 -31.68 8.04
N ALA A 199 10.18 -32.49 8.74
CA ALA A 199 10.21 -33.94 8.67
C ALA A 199 8.81 -34.51 8.96
N LEU A 200 8.45 -35.57 8.25
CA LEU A 200 7.19 -36.30 8.42
C LEU A 200 7.42 -37.82 8.41
N SER A 201 7.08 -38.49 9.51
CA SER A 201 7.10 -39.93 9.60
C SER A 201 5.87 -40.53 8.91
N THR A 202 6.09 -41.63 8.17
CA THR A 202 5.04 -42.45 7.53
C THR A 202 4.91 -43.83 8.13
N ASP A 203 5.78 -44.23 9.09
CA ASP A 203 5.77 -45.51 9.78
C ASP A 203 4.86 -45.57 11.02
N GLY A 204 4.11 -44.48 11.27
CA GLY A 204 3.22 -44.37 12.41
C GLY A 204 3.90 -44.11 13.75
N LYS A 205 5.23 -43.97 13.80
CA LYS A 205 5.97 -43.61 15.01
C LYS A 205 6.03 -42.11 15.20
N SER A 206 6.01 -41.66 16.45
CA SER A 206 6.21 -40.29 16.84
C SER A 206 7.66 -40.06 17.26
N TYR A 207 8.41 -39.28 16.50
CA TYR A 207 9.79 -38.90 16.80
C TYR A 207 9.89 -37.52 17.49
N PHE A 208 8.85 -36.72 17.36
CA PHE A 208 8.74 -35.36 17.92
C PHE A 208 7.26 -35.02 18.10
N THR A 209 6.92 -34.14 19.05
CA THR A 209 5.55 -33.77 19.41
C THR A 209 5.19 -32.35 18.99
N ASN A 210 6.17 -31.52 18.71
CA ASN A 210 5.99 -30.14 18.30
C ASN A 210 7.10 -29.70 17.31
N GLU A 211 6.92 -28.54 16.68
CA GLU A 211 7.83 -28.04 15.65
C GLU A 211 9.25 -27.78 16.19
N GLU A 212 9.38 -27.28 17.44
CA GLU A 212 10.69 -27.05 18.06
C GLU A 212 11.46 -28.38 18.28
N GLU A 213 10.77 -29.40 18.78
CA GLU A 213 11.35 -30.73 18.94
C GLU A 213 11.72 -31.37 17.61
N LYS A 214 10.95 -31.12 16.54
CA LYS A 214 11.25 -31.59 15.19
C LYS A 214 12.61 -31.02 14.71
N ILE A 215 12.80 -29.70 14.83
CA ILE A 215 14.07 -29.06 14.42
C ILE A 215 15.22 -29.55 15.30
N ARG A 216 15.00 -29.73 16.58
CA ARG A 216 16.02 -30.30 17.51
C ARG A 216 16.36 -31.74 17.12
N TRP A 217 15.36 -32.58 16.81
CA TRP A 217 15.56 -33.95 16.39
C TRP A 217 16.39 -34.01 15.08
N LEU A 218 16.07 -33.16 14.10
CA LEU A 218 16.84 -33.04 12.87
C LEU A 218 18.32 -32.68 13.16
N MET A 219 18.54 -31.70 14.04
CA MET A 219 19.88 -31.28 14.46
C MET A 219 20.63 -32.43 15.17
N ASP A 220 19.99 -33.12 16.11
CA ASP A 220 20.57 -34.25 16.84
C ASP A 220 20.91 -35.42 15.88
N CYS A 221 20.19 -35.53 14.77
CA CYS A 221 20.43 -36.49 13.71
C CYS A 221 21.48 -36.05 12.69
N GLY A 222 22.16 -34.92 12.93
CA GLY A 222 23.28 -34.46 12.10
C GLY A 222 22.89 -33.71 10.83
N PHE A 223 21.63 -33.25 10.71
CA PHE A 223 21.22 -32.37 9.61
C PHE A 223 21.60 -30.93 9.86
N ASN A 224 21.89 -30.20 8.80
CA ASN A 224 21.91 -28.74 8.88
C ASN A 224 20.44 -28.26 8.98
N VAL A 225 20.14 -27.48 10.02
CA VAL A 225 18.77 -27.03 10.26
C VAL A 225 18.62 -25.53 10.08
N VAL A 226 17.42 -25.10 9.71
CA VAL A 226 17.07 -23.70 9.63
C VAL A 226 17.15 -23.01 11.01
N LYS A 227 17.51 -21.73 11.04
CA LYS A 227 17.50 -20.93 12.27
C LYS A 227 16.06 -20.74 12.75
N LEU A 228 15.81 -21.10 13.99
CA LEU A 228 14.50 -21.04 14.65
C LEU A 228 14.51 -20.07 15.83
N VAL A 229 13.46 -19.24 15.93
CA VAL A 229 13.20 -18.35 17.07
C VAL A 229 11.74 -18.48 17.49
N ILE A 230 11.46 -18.39 18.81
CA ILE A 230 10.08 -18.41 19.35
C ILE A 230 9.68 -16.99 19.74
N CYS A 231 8.58 -16.51 19.15
CA CYS A 231 7.95 -15.24 19.46
C CYS A 231 6.64 -15.47 20.24
N LYS A 232 6.39 -14.62 21.26
CA LYS A 232 5.22 -14.75 22.15
C LYS A 232 4.01 -13.92 21.70
N SER A 233 4.15 -13.10 20.65
CA SER A 233 3.07 -12.29 20.12
C SER A 233 3.33 -11.94 18.65
N PRO A 234 2.30 -11.55 17.89
CA PRO A 234 2.45 -11.06 16.52
C PRO A 234 3.39 -9.85 16.42
N ASP A 235 3.34 -8.93 17.37
CA ASP A 235 4.23 -7.75 17.36
C ASP A 235 5.71 -8.14 17.48
N ARG A 236 6.01 -9.19 18.27
CA ARG A 236 7.36 -9.74 18.37
C ARG A 236 7.83 -10.40 17.07
N VAL A 237 6.92 -11.00 16.31
CA VAL A 237 7.23 -11.54 14.99
C VAL A 237 7.57 -10.40 14.02
N ILE A 238 6.78 -9.32 14.02
CA ILE A 238 7.02 -8.13 13.18
C ILE A 238 8.36 -7.50 13.53
N ALA A 239 8.64 -7.29 14.81
CA ALA A 239 9.93 -6.74 15.27
C ALA A 239 11.11 -7.64 14.87
N TYR A 240 10.98 -8.96 15.03
CA TYR A 240 12.02 -9.90 14.62
C TYR A 240 12.23 -9.91 13.10
N ARG A 241 11.14 -9.82 12.31
CA ARG A 241 11.24 -9.70 10.84
C ARG A 241 12.05 -8.44 10.44
N ALA A 242 11.75 -7.31 11.05
CA ALA A 242 12.46 -6.06 10.80
C ALA A 242 13.97 -6.20 11.12
N LYS A 243 14.32 -6.82 12.26
CA LYS A 243 15.69 -7.12 12.64
C LYS A 243 16.39 -8.01 11.61
N VAL A 244 15.74 -9.12 11.20
CA VAL A 244 16.33 -10.05 10.22
C VAL A 244 16.50 -9.36 8.86
N MET A 245 15.56 -8.51 8.46
CA MET A 245 15.66 -7.73 7.22
C MET A 245 16.91 -6.83 7.20
N GLU A 246 17.31 -6.26 8.33
CA GLU A 246 18.55 -5.51 8.44
C GLU A 246 19.79 -6.42 8.43
N GLU A 247 19.75 -7.52 9.20
CA GLU A 247 20.86 -8.45 9.37
C GLU A 247 21.11 -9.34 8.14
N ARG A 248 20.11 -9.51 7.23
CA ARG A 248 20.20 -10.47 6.12
C ARG A 248 21.42 -10.30 5.22
N LYS A 249 21.93 -9.08 5.08
CA LYS A 249 23.15 -8.79 4.31
C LYS A 249 24.41 -9.48 4.87
N ASN A 250 24.37 -9.91 6.14
CA ASN A 250 25.47 -10.59 6.83
C ASN A 250 25.27 -12.12 6.86
N ILE A 251 24.16 -12.64 6.33
CA ILE A 251 23.89 -14.08 6.22
C ILE A 251 24.65 -14.60 5.01
N GLU A 252 25.21 -15.81 5.10
CA GLU A 252 26.04 -16.40 4.03
C GLU A 252 25.25 -16.89 2.81
N TYR A 253 23.90 -16.90 2.87
CA TYR A 253 22.97 -17.34 1.82
C TYR A 253 21.74 -16.43 1.78
N ASP A 254 20.99 -16.47 0.69
CA ASP A 254 19.82 -15.65 0.50
C ASP A 254 18.61 -16.15 1.29
N ILE A 255 17.84 -15.19 1.82
CA ILE A 255 16.53 -15.39 2.43
C ILE A 255 15.55 -14.35 1.89
N ASP A 256 14.29 -14.74 1.59
CA ASP A 256 13.26 -13.86 1.03
C ASP A 256 12.15 -13.49 2.03
N GLY A 257 12.32 -13.86 3.30
CA GLY A 257 11.37 -13.59 4.37
C GLY A 257 11.57 -14.50 5.58
N LEU A 258 10.47 -14.69 6.29
CA LEU A 258 10.36 -15.61 7.41
C LEU A 258 9.21 -16.59 7.15
N VAL A 259 9.28 -17.80 7.73
CA VAL A 259 8.15 -18.74 7.82
C VAL A 259 7.68 -18.73 9.26
N ILE A 260 6.42 -18.43 9.48
CA ILE A 260 5.80 -18.42 10.80
C ILE A 260 4.89 -19.64 10.90
N LYS A 261 5.03 -20.41 11.98
CA LYS A 261 4.29 -21.65 12.23
C LYS A 261 3.66 -21.64 13.62
N GLU A 262 2.57 -22.40 13.78
CA GLU A 262 2.12 -22.82 15.11
C GLU A 262 3.19 -23.74 15.73
N ARG A 263 3.39 -23.65 17.05
CA ARG A 263 4.31 -24.54 17.77
C ARG A 263 3.87 -25.99 17.74
N LYS A 264 2.54 -26.24 17.86
CA LYS A 264 1.95 -27.58 17.89
C LYS A 264 1.86 -28.15 16.47
N ILE A 265 2.31 -29.38 16.28
CA ILE A 265 2.17 -30.07 14.99
C ILE A 265 0.71 -30.48 14.80
N ASN A 266 0.12 -30.05 13.71
CA ASN A 266 -1.15 -30.53 13.21
C ASN A 266 -0.88 -31.49 12.02
N LEU A 267 -0.98 -32.80 12.24
CA LEU A 267 -0.66 -33.81 11.22
C LEU A 267 -1.61 -33.77 10.01
N GLU A 268 -2.87 -33.36 10.20
CA GLU A 268 -3.82 -33.23 9.09
C GLU A 268 -3.45 -32.03 8.22
N ASP A 269 -3.09 -30.92 8.87
CA ASP A 269 -2.66 -29.71 8.17
C ASP A 269 -1.29 -29.91 7.49
N ALA A 270 -0.35 -30.57 8.14
CA ALA A 270 0.97 -30.89 7.58
C ALA A 270 0.91 -31.76 6.30
N ARG A 271 -0.17 -32.48 6.07
CA ARG A 271 -0.43 -33.29 4.86
C ARG A 271 -1.12 -32.53 3.75
N ARG A 272 -1.50 -31.27 3.95
CA ARG A 272 -2.10 -30.45 2.91
C ARG A 272 -1.03 -29.89 1.97
N ALA A 273 -1.38 -29.74 0.71
CA ALA A 273 -0.53 -29.07 -0.26
C ALA A 273 -0.31 -27.57 0.11
N ARG A 274 -1.25 -26.99 0.85
CA ARG A 274 -1.16 -25.63 1.39
C ARG A 274 -1.62 -25.66 2.85
N PRO A 275 -0.71 -25.78 3.81
CA PRO A 275 -1.04 -25.77 5.22
C PRO A 275 -1.60 -24.41 5.69
N ASP A 276 -2.64 -24.44 6.52
CA ASP A 276 -3.29 -23.25 7.07
C ASP A 276 -2.57 -22.69 8.32
N HIS A 277 -1.87 -23.57 9.08
CA HIS A 277 -1.19 -23.25 10.34
C HIS A 277 0.22 -22.67 10.15
N GLN A 278 0.56 -22.28 8.95
CA GLN A 278 1.82 -21.60 8.64
C GLN A 278 1.65 -20.55 7.55
N ILE A 279 2.48 -19.50 7.62
CA ILE A 279 2.49 -18.41 6.64
C ILE A 279 3.90 -17.96 6.32
N ALA A 280 4.15 -17.63 5.05
CA ALA A 280 5.37 -16.99 4.60
C ALA A 280 5.25 -15.47 4.72
N PHE A 281 6.01 -14.85 5.62
CA PHE A 281 6.07 -13.41 5.79
C PHE A 281 7.28 -12.87 5.03
N LYS A 282 7.05 -12.47 3.79
CA LYS A 282 8.10 -12.08 2.85
C LYS A 282 8.70 -10.71 3.18
N PHE A 283 9.95 -10.50 2.77
CA PHE A 283 10.54 -9.16 2.66
C PHE A 283 10.05 -8.51 1.37
N SER A 284 9.82 -7.19 1.42
CA SER A 284 9.42 -6.42 0.25
C SER A 284 10.58 -5.57 -0.26
N LEU A 285 10.70 -5.39 -1.57
CA LEU A 285 11.59 -4.39 -2.18
C LEU A 285 11.14 -2.95 -1.87
N GLU A 286 9.90 -2.81 -1.40
CA GLU A 286 9.30 -1.54 -0.99
C GLU A 286 9.62 -1.16 0.47
N GLU A 287 10.46 -1.95 1.15
CA GLU A 287 10.83 -1.77 2.56
C GLU A 287 12.34 -1.75 2.74
N ALA A 288 12.81 -0.87 3.62
CA ALA A 288 14.20 -0.83 4.07
C ALA A 288 14.28 -0.44 5.54
N VAL A 289 15.38 -0.83 6.22
CA VAL A 289 15.68 -0.36 7.58
C VAL A 289 16.71 0.74 7.50
N SER A 290 16.50 1.83 8.24
CA SER A 290 17.44 2.96 8.32
C SER A 290 17.47 3.57 9.71
N THR A 291 18.53 4.31 10.01
CA THR A 291 18.69 5.00 11.31
C THR A 291 18.02 6.37 11.26
N LEU A 292 17.07 6.63 12.16
CA LEU A 292 16.45 7.94 12.32
C LEU A 292 17.47 8.96 12.86
N ARG A 293 17.77 9.99 12.08
CA ARG A 293 18.75 11.03 12.42
C ARG A 293 18.13 12.28 13.02
N GLN A 294 16.94 12.64 12.51
CA GLN A 294 16.23 13.86 12.93
C GLN A 294 14.73 13.71 12.63
N VAL A 295 13.92 14.47 13.33
CA VAL A 295 12.52 14.74 12.94
C VAL A 295 12.39 16.23 12.67
N GLU A 296 12.00 16.56 11.46
CA GLU A 296 11.63 17.90 11.06
C GLU A 296 10.11 18.08 11.18
N TRP A 297 9.68 19.28 11.56
CA TRP A 297 8.26 19.62 11.61
C TRP A 297 7.88 20.45 10.39
N SER A 298 7.16 19.82 9.45
CA SER A 298 6.62 20.50 8.27
C SER A 298 5.38 21.29 8.67
N ILE A 299 5.34 22.57 8.30
CA ILE A 299 4.22 23.47 8.61
C ILE A 299 3.38 23.66 7.35
N ASN A 300 2.16 23.14 7.39
CA ASN A 300 1.16 23.37 6.35
C ASN A 300 -0.02 24.16 6.96
N GLY A 301 -0.16 25.39 6.52
CA GLY A 301 -1.06 26.34 7.19
C GLY A 301 -0.62 26.57 8.65
N GLY A 302 -1.47 26.22 9.59
CA GLY A 302 -1.16 26.25 11.02
C GLY A 302 -0.71 24.91 11.59
N THR A 303 -0.79 23.81 10.84
CA THR A 303 -0.59 22.44 11.34
C THR A 303 0.85 21.98 11.17
N TYR A 304 1.41 21.37 12.21
CA TYR A 304 2.75 20.82 12.29
C TYR A 304 2.71 19.31 12.08
N THR A 305 3.35 18.83 11.03
CA THR A 305 3.41 17.39 10.69
C THR A 305 4.84 16.87 10.83
N PRO A 306 5.09 15.78 11.59
CA PRO A 306 6.43 15.25 11.76
C PRO A 306 6.90 14.50 10.51
N VAL A 307 8.13 14.80 10.08
CA VAL A 307 8.82 14.16 8.96
C VAL A 307 10.14 13.59 9.45
N ALA A 308 10.29 12.27 9.32
CA ALA A 308 11.52 11.57 9.66
C ALA A 308 12.62 11.86 8.63
N ILE A 309 13.81 12.18 9.10
CA ILE A 309 15.05 12.26 8.33
C ILE A 309 15.95 11.12 8.79
N PHE A 310 16.40 10.30 7.87
CA PHE A 310 17.17 9.09 8.14
C PHE A 310 18.30 8.88 7.13
N ASP A 311 19.20 7.93 7.40
CA ASP A 311 20.26 7.57 6.47
C ASP A 311 19.66 7.08 5.15
N GLU A 312 20.28 7.46 4.02
CA GLU A 312 19.76 7.14 2.68
C GLU A 312 19.54 5.64 2.50
N VAL A 313 18.38 5.29 1.98
CA VAL A 313 18.02 3.92 1.59
C VAL A 313 17.45 3.90 0.18
N GLU A 314 17.57 2.76 -0.48
CA GLU A 314 16.96 2.53 -1.78
C GLU A 314 15.65 1.76 -1.62
N LEU A 315 14.56 2.31 -2.15
CA LEU A 315 13.22 1.71 -2.19
C LEU A 315 12.70 1.74 -3.61
N ASN A 316 12.42 0.58 -4.21
CA ASN A 316 11.96 0.47 -5.60
C ASN A 316 12.82 1.26 -6.61
N GLY A 317 14.16 1.16 -6.49
CA GLY A 317 15.09 1.88 -7.36
C GLY A 317 15.12 3.40 -7.14
N THR A 318 14.52 3.90 -6.05
CA THR A 318 14.53 5.32 -5.68
C THR A 318 15.28 5.52 -4.37
N ARG A 319 16.21 6.47 -4.33
CA ARG A 319 16.89 6.86 -3.09
C ARG A 319 16.00 7.75 -2.23
N VAL A 320 15.86 7.39 -0.97
CA VAL A 320 14.95 8.04 -0.02
C VAL A 320 15.68 8.34 1.28
N GLN A 321 15.50 9.56 1.82
CA GLN A 321 16.05 10.03 3.10
C GLN A 321 14.98 10.66 3.99
N ARG A 322 13.74 10.79 3.49
CA ARG A 322 12.63 11.46 4.19
C ARG A 322 11.38 10.59 4.11
N ALA A 323 10.68 10.46 5.24
CA ALA A 323 9.41 9.75 5.29
C ALA A 323 8.42 10.42 6.23
N SER A 324 7.14 10.26 5.96
CA SER A 324 6.08 10.74 6.83
C SER A 324 6.02 9.91 8.13
N LEU A 325 5.83 10.59 9.26
CA LEU A 325 5.45 10.01 10.54
C LEU A 325 3.95 10.18 10.80
N ALA A 326 3.18 10.53 9.76
CA ALA A 326 1.75 10.78 9.76
C ALA A 326 1.35 11.98 10.65
N ASN A 327 1.33 11.81 11.96
CA ASN A 327 0.95 12.83 12.94
C ASN A 327 1.62 12.58 14.30
N PRO A 328 1.51 13.51 15.27
CA PRO A 328 2.15 13.37 16.58
C PRO A 328 1.75 12.10 17.35
N ASP A 329 0.46 11.73 17.34
CA ASP A 329 -0.01 10.52 18.03
C ASP A 329 0.58 9.25 17.42
N LYS A 330 0.58 9.15 16.08
CA LYS A 330 1.18 8.00 15.41
C LYS A 330 2.67 7.91 15.70
N MET A 331 3.37 9.04 15.71
CA MET A 331 4.77 9.10 16.08
C MET A 331 5.01 8.62 17.52
N ARG A 332 4.16 9.02 18.49
CA ARG A 332 4.22 8.56 19.89
C ARG A 332 3.94 7.06 20.00
N GLN A 333 2.88 6.57 19.32
CA GLN A 333 2.52 5.14 19.30
C GLN A 333 3.63 4.26 18.72
N LEU A 334 4.34 4.74 17.70
CA LEU A 334 5.50 4.04 17.12
C LEU A 334 6.69 3.99 18.09
N GLY A 335 6.74 4.88 19.08
CA GLY A 335 7.85 4.96 20.04
C GLY A 335 9.19 5.35 19.40
N VAL A 336 9.17 6.06 18.27
CA VAL A 336 10.38 6.49 17.57
C VAL A 336 11.21 7.46 18.41
N ARG A 337 12.51 7.31 18.36
CA ARG A 337 13.51 8.17 19.02
C ARG A 337 14.64 8.48 18.04
N ILE A 338 15.31 9.60 18.20
CA ILE A 338 16.52 9.88 17.40
C ILE A 338 17.55 8.79 17.69
N GLY A 339 18.12 8.19 16.65
CA GLY A 339 19.02 7.04 16.74
C GLY A 339 18.31 5.69 16.61
N SER A 340 16.97 5.62 16.67
CA SER A 340 16.22 4.36 16.44
C SER A 340 16.43 3.86 15.02
N HIS A 341 16.51 2.55 14.85
CA HIS A 341 16.37 1.92 13.56
C HIS A 341 14.88 1.80 13.22
N VAL A 342 14.50 2.32 12.06
CA VAL A 342 13.11 2.41 11.61
C VAL A 342 12.90 1.68 10.28
N VAL A 343 11.76 1.03 10.14
CA VAL A 343 11.32 0.43 8.88
C VAL A 343 10.65 1.51 8.04
N VAL A 344 11.27 1.83 6.91
CA VAL A 344 10.76 2.78 5.92
C VAL A 344 10.06 2.00 4.82
N VAL A 345 8.86 2.39 4.44
CA VAL A 345 8.06 1.72 3.39
C VAL A 345 7.58 2.70 2.33
N LYS A 346 7.45 2.20 1.09
CA LYS A 346 6.92 2.95 -0.07
C LYS A 346 6.03 2.02 -0.90
N ARG A 347 4.86 1.65 -0.35
CA ARG A 347 3.92 0.71 -0.97
C ARG A 347 2.84 1.48 -1.72
N GLY A 348 2.83 1.39 -3.07
CA GLY A 348 1.78 1.97 -3.90
C GLY A 348 1.56 3.48 -3.73
N GLU A 349 2.21 4.09 -2.78
CA GLU A 349 2.18 5.51 -2.47
C GLU A 349 3.44 6.19 -3.01
N ILE A 350 3.32 7.45 -3.40
CA ILE A 350 4.47 8.24 -3.86
C ILE A 350 5.32 8.65 -2.65
N ILE A 351 4.71 8.84 -1.47
CA ILE A 351 5.35 9.36 -0.25
C ILE A 351 5.76 8.20 0.66
N PRO A 352 7.06 8.05 1.00
CA PRO A 352 7.51 7.09 1.99
C PRO A 352 6.96 7.38 3.38
N LYS A 353 6.72 6.33 4.18
CA LYS A 353 6.28 6.43 5.59
C LYS A 353 7.12 5.54 6.51
N ILE A 354 7.19 5.90 7.79
CA ILE A 354 7.72 5.03 8.83
C ILE A 354 6.62 4.07 9.29
N GLU A 355 6.89 2.77 9.22
CA GLU A 355 5.93 1.73 9.58
C GLU A 355 6.12 1.22 11.01
N SER A 356 7.37 0.96 11.41
CA SER A 356 7.70 0.44 12.73
C SER A 356 9.12 0.82 13.15
N VAL A 357 9.43 0.57 14.44
CA VAL A 357 10.77 0.66 15.00
C VAL A 357 11.32 -0.74 15.18
N VAL A 358 12.59 -0.94 14.86
CA VAL A 358 13.31 -2.19 15.13
C VAL A 358 13.71 -2.20 16.61
N GLU A 359 13.27 -3.22 17.36
CA GLU A 359 13.67 -3.39 18.75
C GLU A 359 15.12 -3.90 18.83
N GLU A 360 16.02 -3.08 19.33
CA GLU A 360 17.40 -3.46 19.59
C GLU A 360 17.79 -3.13 21.04
N LYS A 361 18.62 -4.00 21.61
CA LYS A 361 19.27 -3.74 22.90
C LYS A 361 20.57 -2.98 22.61
N ASP A 362 20.87 -1.99 23.44
CA ASP A 362 22.16 -1.26 23.44
C ASP A 362 22.33 -0.14 22.37
N ILE A 363 21.24 0.34 21.75
CA ILE A 363 21.30 1.54 20.90
C ILE A 363 21.16 2.80 21.77
N VAL A 364 22.05 3.77 21.54
CA VAL A 364 21.95 5.09 22.15
C VAL A 364 20.90 5.92 21.41
N THR A 365 19.80 6.23 22.06
CA THR A 365 18.71 7.03 21.51
C THR A 365 18.45 8.28 22.34
N SER A 366 17.90 9.32 21.71
CA SER A 366 17.44 10.52 22.39
C SER A 366 15.98 10.85 22.03
N GLU A 367 15.34 11.66 22.87
CA GLU A 367 13.95 12.09 22.62
C GLU A 367 13.86 13.03 21.43
N ILE A 368 12.71 13.00 20.75
CA ILE A 368 12.40 13.91 19.66
C ILE A 368 11.88 15.21 20.27
N PRO A 369 12.50 16.36 19.96
CA PRO A 369 12.01 17.64 20.46
C PRO A 369 10.67 18.00 19.80
N PHE A 370 9.67 18.27 20.63
CA PHE A 370 8.38 18.78 20.16
C PHE A 370 8.41 20.32 20.15
N PRO A 371 7.93 20.96 19.09
CA PRO A 371 7.78 22.41 19.07
C PRO A 371 6.68 22.83 20.05
N CYS A 372 6.99 23.81 20.92
CA CYS A 372 6.04 24.32 21.90
C CYS A 372 5.42 25.65 21.48
N VAL A 373 6.08 26.36 20.57
CA VAL A 373 5.64 27.67 20.06
C VAL A 373 5.73 27.68 18.55
N CYS A 374 4.85 28.46 17.93
CA CYS A 374 4.88 28.67 16.49
C CYS A 374 6.15 29.42 16.09
N GLU A 375 6.96 28.87 15.21
CA GLU A 375 8.19 29.49 14.73
C GLU A 375 7.97 30.78 13.92
N VAL A 376 6.72 30.99 13.45
CA VAL A 376 6.37 32.13 12.61
C VAL A 376 5.84 33.31 13.43
N CYS A 377 4.92 33.06 14.38
CA CYS A 377 4.26 34.14 15.14
C CYS A 377 4.51 34.08 16.67
N GLY A 378 5.28 33.08 17.16
CA GLY A 378 5.60 32.94 18.59
C GLY A 378 4.46 32.45 19.48
N THR A 379 3.27 32.24 18.94
CA THR A 379 2.10 31.77 19.71
C THR A 379 2.31 30.33 20.18
N LYS A 380 1.90 30.04 21.42
CA LYS A 380 1.96 28.67 21.97
C LYS A 380 1.12 27.72 21.11
N LEU A 381 1.73 26.59 20.72
CA LEU A 381 1.03 25.55 19.97
C LEU A 381 0.06 24.79 20.84
N ILE A 382 -1.02 24.31 20.23
CA ILE A 382 -2.00 23.40 20.84
C ILE A 382 -1.72 21.98 20.31
N ASP A 383 -1.61 21.05 21.25
CA ASP A 383 -1.44 19.61 20.97
C ASP A 383 -2.72 18.88 21.38
N GLU A 384 -3.47 18.37 20.38
CA GLU A 384 -4.70 17.60 20.54
C GLU A 384 -4.46 16.10 20.27
N GLY A 385 -3.21 15.65 20.40
CA GLY A 385 -2.81 14.29 20.13
C GLY A 385 -2.54 14.05 18.64
N SER A 386 -3.56 13.84 17.83
CA SER A 386 -3.40 13.64 16.38
C SER A 386 -3.02 14.92 15.63
N ARG A 387 -3.21 16.08 16.24
CA ARG A 387 -2.94 17.39 15.64
C ARG A 387 -2.10 18.27 16.57
N LEU A 388 -1.05 18.86 16.01
CA LEU A 388 -0.25 19.91 16.65
C LEU A 388 -0.37 21.16 15.78
N TYR A 389 -0.87 22.27 16.31
CA TYR A 389 -1.16 23.43 15.47
C TYR A 389 -1.03 24.78 16.19
N CYS A 390 -0.88 25.84 15.39
CA CYS A 390 -0.91 27.22 15.84
C CYS A 390 -2.36 27.73 15.87
N PRO A 391 -2.90 28.15 17.04
CA PRO A 391 -4.27 28.66 17.15
C PRO A 391 -4.43 30.10 16.65
N ASN A 392 -3.33 30.83 16.41
CA ASN A 392 -3.40 32.21 15.97
C ASN A 392 -3.92 32.32 14.53
N LYS A 393 -5.11 32.88 14.35
CA LYS A 393 -5.74 33.08 13.03
C LYS A 393 -4.99 34.08 12.16
N GLU A 394 -4.34 35.06 12.79
CA GLU A 394 -3.54 36.10 12.11
C GLU A 394 -2.10 35.64 11.83
N CYS A 395 -1.77 34.36 12.12
CA CYS A 395 -0.47 33.81 11.76
C CYS A 395 -0.29 33.90 10.24
N SER A 396 0.77 34.58 9.81
CA SER A 396 1.02 34.79 8.37
C SER A 396 1.05 33.50 7.56
N LYS A 397 1.48 32.39 8.17
CA LYS A 397 1.48 31.06 7.53
C LYS A 397 0.05 30.53 7.32
N ARG A 398 -0.86 30.75 8.28
CA ARG A 398 -2.27 30.35 8.15
C ARG A 398 -2.99 31.19 7.10
N VAL A 399 -2.83 32.51 7.17
CA VAL A 399 -3.46 33.42 6.20
C VAL A 399 -3.01 33.12 4.77
N LEU A 400 -1.69 32.99 4.55
CA LEU A 400 -1.17 32.64 3.23
C LEU A 400 -1.71 31.29 2.75
N HIS A 401 -1.77 30.28 3.62
CA HIS A 401 -2.31 28.96 3.26
C HIS A 401 -3.79 29.04 2.86
N GLN A 402 -4.59 29.80 3.59
CA GLN A 402 -6.01 30.02 3.27
C GLN A 402 -6.19 30.69 1.90
N LEU A 403 -5.39 31.72 1.59
CA LEU A 403 -5.40 32.38 0.28
C LEU A 403 -5.05 31.42 -0.86
N LEU A 404 -4.01 30.60 -0.67
CA LEU A 404 -3.58 29.59 -1.64
C LEU A 404 -4.65 28.50 -1.83
N LYS A 405 -5.26 28.05 -0.72
CA LYS A 405 -6.33 27.06 -0.73
C LYS A 405 -7.58 27.59 -1.45
N PHE A 406 -7.96 28.82 -1.17
CA PHE A 406 -9.08 29.45 -1.85
C PHE A 406 -8.87 29.51 -3.38
N GLN A 407 -7.69 29.99 -3.80
CA GLN A 407 -7.33 30.06 -5.23
C GLN A 407 -7.38 28.69 -5.90
N ASP A 408 -6.85 27.66 -5.24
CA ASP A 408 -6.78 26.28 -5.78
C ASP A 408 -8.20 25.67 -5.92
N VAL A 409 -9.02 25.79 -4.87
CA VAL A 409 -10.39 25.26 -4.84
C VAL A 409 -11.31 25.95 -5.84
N VAL A 410 -11.19 27.27 -5.97
CA VAL A 410 -11.99 28.06 -6.90
C VAL A 410 -11.44 27.99 -8.34
N ASP A 411 -10.23 27.45 -8.54
CA ASP A 411 -9.51 27.34 -9.83
C ASP A 411 -9.29 28.72 -10.49
N ILE A 412 -8.90 29.73 -9.70
CA ILE A 412 -8.61 31.06 -10.26
C ILE A 412 -7.29 30.98 -11.04
N ARG A 413 -7.41 30.72 -12.33
CA ARG A 413 -6.27 30.53 -13.24
C ARG A 413 -5.45 31.81 -13.36
N ASP A 414 -4.17 31.65 -13.69
CA ASP A 414 -3.17 32.73 -13.82
C ASP A 414 -2.82 33.42 -12.47
N LEU A 415 -3.59 33.27 -11.40
CA LEU A 415 -3.25 33.70 -10.04
C LEU A 415 -2.45 32.61 -9.31
N GLY A 416 -1.23 32.36 -9.75
CA GLY A 416 -0.40 31.25 -9.23
C GLY A 416 0.18 31.51 -7.85
N THR A 417 0.68 30.42 -7.22
CA THR A 417 1.26 30.41 -5.85
C THR A 417 2.31 31.50 -5.62
N THR A 418 3.19 31.72 -6.60
CA THR A 418 4.26 32.74 -6.53
C THR A 418 3.65 34.14 -6.43
N LEU A 419 2.70 34.48 -7.31
CA LEU A 419 2.07 35.79 -7.33
C LEU A 419 1.28 36.06 -6.03
N ILE A 420 0.52 35.09 -5.53
CA ILE A 420 -0.18 35.21 -4.22
C ILE A 420 0.83 35.46 -3.10
N THR A 421 1.94 34.71 -3.09
CA THR A 421 2.98 34.84 -2.08
C THR A 421 3.62 36.22 -2.09
N ASP A 422 3.89 36.78 -3.26
CA ASP A 422 4.51 38.10 -3.41
C ASP A 422 3.51 39.20 -3.06
N LEU A 423 2.27 39.16 -3.52
CA LEU A 423 1.18 40.06 -3.11
C LEU A 423 0.94 40.03 -1.59
N PHE A 424 1.02 38.84 -0.98
CA PHE A 424 0.90 38.70 0.47
C PHE A 424 2.08 39.35 1.22
N LYS A 425 3.32 39.13 0.77
CA LYS A 425 4.51 39.77 1.38
C LYS A 425 4.48 41.27 1.28
N ASP A 426 3.95 41.81 0.18
CA ASP A 426 3.80 43.26 -0.03
C ASP A 426 2.58 43.83 0.70
N GLY A 427 1.85 43.00 1.45
CA GLY A 427 0.68 43.43 2.25
C GLY A 427 -0.55 43.78 1.42
N ARG A 428 -0.58 43.40 0.14
CA ARG A 428 -1.72 43.59 -0.78
C ARG A 428 -2.83 42.58 -0.56
N LEU A 429 -2.49 41.38 -0.08
CA LEU A 429 -3.45 40.34 0.28
C LEU A 429 -3.33 40.01 1.77
N LYS A 430 -4.41 40.11 2.51
CA LYS A 430 -4.53 39.76 3.94
C LYS A 430 -5.73 38.86 4.20
N SER A 431 -6.70 38.83 3.27
CA SER A 431 -7.94 38.09 3.35
C SER A 431 -8.38 37.63 1.95
N ILE A 432 -9.36 36.73 1.88
CA ILE A 432 -9.99 36.33 0.62
C ILE A 432 -10.66 37.52 -0.08
N SER A 433 -11.23 38.44 0.70
CA SER A 433 -11.85 39.65 0.16
C SER A 433 -10.88 40.51 -0.63
N ASP A 434 -9.61 40.55 -0.24
CA ASP A 434 -8.59 41.35 -0.93
C ASP A 434 -8.31 40.83 -2.33
N ILE A 435 -8.43 39.50 -2.58
CA ILE A 435 -8.26 38.92 -3.91
C ILE A 435 -9.21 39.61 -4.92
N TYR A 436 -10.46 39.78 -4.54
CA TYR A 436 -11.48 40.39 -5.40
C TYR A 436 -11.43 41.92 -5.44
N SER A 437 -10.68 42.54 -4.53
CA SER A 437 -10.45 43.97 -4.47
C SER A 437 -9.26 44.44 -5.31
N LEU A 438 -8.42 43.51 -5.77
CA LEU A 438 -7.28 43.86 -6.63
C LEU A 438 -7.74 44.49 -7.93
N SER A 439 -7.16 45.64 -8.26
CA SER A 439 -7.28 46.29 -9.58
C SER A 439 -6.24 45.71 -10.55
N GLN A 440 -6.41 46.01 -11.83
CA GLN A 440 -5.39 45.64 -12.84
C GLN A 440 -4.07 46.37 -12.58
N GLU A 441 -4.16 47.63 -12.11
CA GLU A 441 -3.02 48.49 -11.79
C GLU A 441 -2.19 47.92 -10.62
N ASP A 442 -2.83 47.32 -9.62
CA ASP A 442 -2.15 46.65 -8.50
C ASP A 442 -1.32 45.47 -8.93
N LEU A 443 -1.68 44.81 -10.03
CA LEU A 443 -1.01 43.63 -10.57
C LEU A 443 0.14 43.98 -11.52
N VAL A 444 0.15 45.14 -12.15
CA VAL A 444 1.17 45.53 -13.15
C VAL A 444 2.60 45.39 -12.63
N PRO A 445 2.96 45.80 -11.39
CA PRO A 445 4.35 45.70 -10.88
C PRO A 445 4.91 44.27 -10.83
N TYR A 446 4.07 43.24 -10.82
CA TYR A 446 4.47 41.84 -10.76
C TYR A 446 4.72 41.23 -12.15
N PHE A 447 4.42 41.99 -13.24
CA PHE A 447 4.53 41.50 -14.61
C PHE A 447 5.41 42.38 -15.49
N LEU A 448 5.63 43.63 -15.12
CA LEU A 448 6.45 44.57 -15.89
C LEU A 448 7.62 45.08 -15.04
N ASN A 449 8.75 45.31 -15.69
CA ASN A 449 9.88 45.99 -15.07
C ASN A 449 9.66 47.52 -15.09
N GLU A 450 10.46 48.25 -14.31
CA GLU A 450 10.35 49.72 -14.15
C GLU A 450 10.36 50.47 -15.51
N GLU A 451 11.28 50.15 -16.43
CA GLU A 451 11.36 50.76 -17.77
C GLU A 451 10.08 50.55 -18.60
N SER A 452 9.45 49.38 -18.45
CA SER A 452 8.21 49.08 -19.19
C SER A 452 6.99 49.76 -18.54
N MET A 453 7.00 49.98 -17.23
CA MET A 453 5.99 50.74 -16.54
C MET A 453 6.09 52.23 -16.85
N GLU A 454 7.30 52.81 -16.86
CA GLU A 454 7.55 54.20 -17.25
C GLU A 454 7.15 54.45 -18.71
N ALA A 455 7.28 53.46 -19.58
CA ALA A 455 6.85 53.51 -20.97
C ALA A 455 5.34 53.26 -21.18
N GLU A 456 4.55 53.19 -20.11
CA GLU A 456 3.09 52.94 -20.09
C GLU A 456 2.67 51.68 -20.91
N LYS A 457 3.51 50.64 -20.93
CA LYS A 457 3.21 49.40 -21.68
C LYS A 457 2.07 48.63 -21.00
N LYS A 458 1.13 48.14 -21.81
CA LYS A 458 0.05 47.29 -21.32
C LYS A 458 0.57 45.93 -20.83
N SER A 459 0.23 45.57 -19.61
CA SER A 459 0.55 44.23 -19.06
C SER A 459 -0.55 43.23 -19.39
N LEU A 460 -0.29 42.36 -20.36
CA LEU A 460 -1.20 41.26 -20.69
C LEU A 460 -1.32 40.23 -19.55
N GLY A 461 -0.26 40.05 -18.75
CA GLY A 461 -0.27 39.18 -17.59
C GLY A 461 -1.22 39.71 -16.49
N ALA A 462 -1.07 40.98 -16.10
CA ALA A 462 -1.95 41.64 -15.12
C ALA A 462 -3.42 41.59 -15.57
N GLN A 463 -3.68 41.86 -16.85
CA GLN A 463 -5.04 41.82 -17.41
C GLN A 463 -5.64 40.40 -17.34
N LYS A 464 -4.85 39.35 -17.65
CA LYS A 464 -5.31 37.96 -17.58
C LYS A 464 -5.68 37.56 -16.15
N VAL A 465 -4.83 37.86 -15.16
CA VAL A 465 -5.10 37.58 -13.76
C VAL A 465 -6.35 38.31 -13.30
N TYR A 466 -6.45 39.60 -13.58
CA TYR A 466 -7.63 40.40 -13.23
C TYR A 466 -8.92 39.83 -13.81
N ASN A 467 -8.92 39.50 -15.12
CA ASN A 467 -10.09 38.91 -15.78
C ASN A 467 -10.43 37.53 -15.17
N SER A 468 -9.41 36.73 -14.84
CA SER A 468 -9.62 35.45 -14.19
C SER A 468 -10.30 35.62 -12.83
N ILE A 469 -9.81 36.51 -11.97
CA ILE A 469 -10.45 36.82 -10.67
C ILE A 469 -11.90 37.24 -10.87
N GLN A 470 -12.17 38.18 -11.80
CA GLN A 470 -13.53 38.70 -12.02
C GLN A 470 -14.48 37.65 -12.59
N SER A 471 -13.98 36.68 -13.37
CA SER A 471 -14.81 35.58 -13.93
C SER A 471 -15.18 34.51 -12.89
N HIS A 472 -14.47 34.47 -11.75
CA HIS A 472 -14.72 33.52 -10.66
C HIS A 472 -15.47 34.14 -9.47
N ARG A 473 -16.32 35.13 -9.72
CA ARG A 473 -17.24 35.68 -8.70
C ARG A 473 -18.49 34.82 -8.51
N ASN A 474 -18.90 34.06 -9.54
CA ASN A 474 -20.04 33.16 -9.45
C ASN A 474 -19.54 31.74 -9.16
N MET A 475 -20.01 31.13 -8.09
CA MET A 475 -19.62 29.79 -7.70
C MET A 475 -20.67 29.08 -6.87
N LYS A 476 -20.57 27.76 -6.76
CA LYS A 476 -21.45 26.96 -5.89
C LYS A 476 -21.12 27.19 -4.42
N LEU A 477 -22.13 27.00 -3.55
CA LEU A 477 -21.94 27.08 -2.09
C LEU A 477 -20.88 26.08 -1.62
N ALA A 478 -20.85 24.84 -2.16
CA ALA A 478 -19.85 23.83 -1.79
C ALA A 478 -18.42 24.28 -2.10
N THR A 479 -18.17 24.80 -3.30
CA THR A 479 -16.87 25.35 -3.72
C THR A 479 -16.47 26.55 -2.86
N PHE A 480 -17.40 27.47 -2.61
CA PHE A 480 -17.17 28.63 -1.76
C PHE A 480 -16.71 28.26 -0.36
N VAL A 481 -17.45 27.36 0.32
CA VAL A 481 -17.12 26.95 1.69
C VAL A 481 -15.84 26.15 1.75
N ALA A 482 -15.58 25.26 0.79
CA ALA A 482 -14.35 24.48 0.71
C ALA A 482 -13.10 25.35 0.51
N GLY A 483 -13.24 26.52 -0.11
CA GLY A 483 -12.16 27.50 -0.30
C GLY A 483 -11.64 28.12 1.00
N PHE A 484 -12.42 28.12 2.11
CA PHE A 484 -12.02 28.72 3.38
C PHE A 484 -11.07 27.87 4.25
N ASP A 485 -10.59 26.76 3.72
CA ASP A 485 -9.63 25.87 4.41
C ASP A 485 -10.12 25.38 5.78
N ILE A 486 -11.43 25.12 5.88
CA ILE A 486 -12.02 24.54 7.09
C ILE A 486 -11.63 23.05 7.15
N GLU A 487 -11.08 22.62 8.28
CA GLU A 487 -10.67 21.25 8.47
C GLU A 487 -11.86 20.28 8.34
N GLY A 488 -11.67 19.20 7.59
CA GLY A 488 -12.73 18.24 7.27
C GLY A 488 -13.64 18.65 6.12
N ILE A 489 -13.53 19.88 5.60
CA ILE A 489 -14.29 20.36 4.45
C ILE A 489 -13.40 20.43 3.20
N ALA A 490 -13.49 19.41 2.36
CA ALA A 490 -13.14 19.48 0.95
C ALA A 490 -14.43 19.72 0.13
N GLU A 491 -14.32 20.04 -1.16
CA GLU A 491 -15.48 20.30 -2.01
C GLU A 491 -16.49 19.13 -1.98
N SER A 492 -16.01 17.89 -2.06
CA SER A 492 -16.88 16.69 -1.97
C SER A 492 -17.59 16.52 -0.62
N SER A 493 -16.98 16.99 0.48
CA SER A 493 -17.59 16.99 1.82
C SER A 493 -18.63 18.10 1.92
N ALA A 494 -18.33 19.29 1.40
CA ALA A 494 -19.26 20.41 1.33
C ALA A 494 -20.50 20.07 0.45
N GLU A 495 -20.30 19.39 -0.69
CA GLU A 495 -21.41 18.89 -1.53
C GLU A 495 -22.35 17.94 -0.75
N LYS A 496 -21.81 17.09 0.15
CA LYS A 496 -22.65 16.21 0.98
C LYS A 496 -23.49 17.00 1.96
N LEU A 497 -22.97 18.08 2.57
CA LEU A 497 -23.72 18.94 3.46
C LEU A 497 -24.83 19.68 2.70
N VAL A 498 -24.51 20.23 1.53
CA VAL A 498 -25.47 20.90 0.66
C VAL A 498 -26.59 19.94 0.24
N ASN A 499 -26.27 18.72 -0.18
CA ASN A 499 -27.23 17.68 -0.56
C ASN A 499 -28.07 17.16 0.64
N ALA A 500 -27.56 17.29 1.87
CA ALA A 500 -28.28 16.94 3.09
C ALA A 500 -29.29 18.04 3.54
N GLY A 501 -29.37 19.16 2.80
CA GLY A 501 -30.33 20.23 3.05
C GLY A 501 -29.74 21.54 3.58
N PHE A 502 -28.42 21.60 3.84
CA PHE A 502 -27.68 22.81 4.20
C PHE A 502 -27.29 23.60 2.93
N ASN A 503 -28.27 23.88 2.09
CA ASN A 503 -28.08 24.39 0.73
C ASN A 503 -28.07 25.92 0.61
N THR A 504 -28.03 26.64 1.73
CA THR A 504 -27.73 28.08 1.77
C THR A 504 -26.69 28.37 2.83
N LEU A 505 -25.95 29.47 2.69
CA LEU A 505 -24.92 29.86 3.66
C LEU A 505 -25.52 30.04 5.08
N GLU A 506 -26.73 30.63 5.19
CA GLU A 506 -27.41 30.83 6.46
C GLU A 506 -27.74 29.48 7.14
N LYS A 507 -28.27 28.51 6.39
CA LYS A 507 -28.58 27.18 6.93
C LYS A 507 -27.33 26.45 7.39
N LEU A 508 -26.26 26.57 6.60
CA LEU A 508 -24.99 25.91 6.94
C LEU A 508 -24.35 26.53 8.18
N LEU A 509 -24.32 27.85 8.28
CA LEU A 509 -23.80 28.56 9.45
C LEU A 509 -24.66 28.40 10.71
N ALA A 510 -25.95 28.05 10.58
CA ALA A 510 -26.87 27.79 11.69
C ALA A 510 -26.94 26.31 12.08
N ALA A 511 -26.24 25.43 11.38
CA ALA A 511 -26.28 24.00 11.64
C ALA A 511 -25.62 23.64 12.97
N SER A 512 -26.25 22.76 13.77
CA SER A 512 -25.64 22.24 14.99
C SER A 512 -24.71 21.06 14.69
N GLU A 513 -23.83 20.75 15.66
CA GLU A 513 -22.93 19.59 15.57
C GLU A 513 -23.70 18.28 15.37
N GLU A 514 -24.83 18.11 16.10
CA GLU A 514 -25.67 16.92 16.00
C GLU A 514 -26.29 16.79 14.61
N GLN A 515 -26.68 17.91 14.00
CA GLN A 515 -27.25 17.90 12.65
C GLN A 515 -26.21 17.53 11.59
N ILE A 516 -24.99 18.07 11.71
CA ILE A 516 -23.89 17.73 10.79
C ILE A 516 -23.43 16.28 10.99
N ALA A 517 -23.36 15.79 12.24
CA ALA A 517 -22.99 14.40 12.54
C ALA A 517 -23.95 13.35 11.94
N GLN A 518 -25.19 13.71 11.63
CA GLN A 518 -26.14 12.84 10.94
C GLN A 518 -25.85 12.67 9.43
N VAL A 519 -25.01 13.55 8.87
CA VAL A 519 -24.66 13.47 7.45
C VAL A 519 -23.58 12.40 7.24
N SER A 520 -23.81 11.50 6.28
CA SER A 520 -22.88 10.41 6.00
C SER A 520 -21.46 10.92 5.71
N GLY A 521 -20.50 10.47 6.51
CA GLY A 521 -19.08 10.85 6.42
C GLY A 521 -18.65 11.92 7.42
N PHE A 522 -19.57 12.39 8.30
CA PHE A 522 -19.25 13.30 9.39
C PHE A 522 -19.51 12.59 10.73
N ALA A 523 -18.45 12.18 11.41
CA ALA A 523 -18.53 11.70 12.79
C ALA A 523 -18.53 12.90 13.76
N GLU A 524 -18.87 12.67 15.05
CA GLU A 524 -19.02 13.73 16.07
C GLU A 524 -17.83 14.68 16.13
N ILE A 525 -16.58 14.16 16.13
CA ILE A 525 -15.35 14.98 16.17
C ILE A 525 -15.26 15.88 14.93
N MET A 526 -15.57 15.34 13.74
CA MET A 526 -15.53 16.09 12.49
C MET A 526 -16.65 17.13 12.44
N ALA A 527 -17.84 16.81 12.94
CA ALA A 527 -18.97 17.74 13.03
C ALA A 527 -18.63 18.95 13.90
N HIS A 528 -18.02 18.72 15.07
CA HIS A 528 -17.52 19.79 15.95
C HIS A 528 -16.51 20.69 15.23
N THR A 529 -15.46 20.11 14.61
CA THR A 529 -14.43 20.86 13.88
C THR A 529 -15.02 21.70 12.74
N VAL A 530 -16.01 21.15 12.03
CA VAL A 530 -16.69 21.86 10.92
C VAL A 530 -17.51 23.03 11.44
N VAL A 531 -18.28 22.85 12.51
CA VAL A 531 -19.10 23.94 13.10
C VAL A 531 -18.21 25.07 13.63
N GLU A 532 -17.14 24.75 14.33
CA GLU A 532 -16.16 25.74 14.78
C GLU A 532 -15.53 26.49 13.60
N GLY A 533 -15.05 25.76 12.57
CA GLY A 533 -14.44 26.37 11.39
C GLY A 533 -15.40 27.25 10.59
N LEU A 534 -16.68 26.88 10.49
CA LEU A 534 -17.72 27.69 9.87
C LEU A 534 -17.97 28.98 10.70
N ALA A 535 -18.07 28.85 12.02
CA ALA A 535 -18.26 30.01 12.91
C ALA A 535 -17.07 30.98 12.85
N GLU A 536 -15.85 30.46 12.76
CA GLU A 536 -14.62 31.23 12.62
C GLU A 536 -14.59 32.12 11.37
N ASN A 537 -15.12 31.64 10.26
CA ASN A 537 -15.09 32.32 8.96
C ASN A 537 -16.41 33.00 8.60
N ALA A 538 -17.41 32.93 9.48
CA ALA A 538 -18.78 33.40 9.21
C ALA A 538 -18.88 34.87 8.79
N GLU A 539 -18.13 35.76 9.45
CA GLU A 539 -18.16 37.20 9.17
C GLU A 539 -17.63 37.52 7.77
N GLU A 540 -16.50 36.93 7.39
CA GLU A 540 -15.92 37.13 6.05
C GLU A 540 -16.79 36.49 4.96
N MET A 541 -17.30 35.29 5.18
CA MET A 541 -18.23 34.60 4.26
C MET A 541 -19.47 35.45 4.01
N LYS A 542 -20.12 35.97 5.08
CA LYS A 542 -21.29 36.83 4.97
C LYS A 542 -20.97 38.15 4.27
N SER A 543 -19.83 38.77 4.59
CA SER A 543 -19.40 40.02 3.97
C SER A 543 -19.22 39.88 2.45
N LEU A 544 -18.56 38.81 1.98
CA LEU A 544 -18.35 38.54 0.58
C LEU A 544 -19.66 38.35 -0.21
N ILE A 545 -20.65 37.72 0.40
CA ILE A 545 -21.95 37.51 -0.24
C ILE A 545 -22.80 38.79 -0.18
N THR A 546 -22.87 39.46 0.99
CA THR A 546 -23.71 40.64 1.18
C THR A 546 -23.24 41.85 0.35
N SER A 547 -21.93 41.98 0.16
CA SER A 547 -21.33 42.99 -0.72
C SER A 547 -21.54 42.73 -2.21
N GLY A 548 -21.99 41.52 -2.59
CA GLY A 548 -22.08 41.09 -3.99
C GLY A 548 -20.70 40.80 -4.62
N THR A 549 -19.65 40.70 -3.80
CA THR A 549 -18.31 40.34 -4.26
C THR A 549 -18.30 38.91 -4.81
N ILE A 550 -18.97 37.99 -4.12
CA ILE A 550 -19.22 36.61 -4.57
C ILE A 550 -20.73 36.40 -4.69
N ILE A 551 -21.14 35.79 -5.74
CA ILE A 551 -22.52 35.41 -6.06
C ILE A 551 -22.62 33.90 -5.98
N LEU A 552 -23.37 33.39 -5.02
CA LEU A 552 -23.64 31.97 -4.95
C LEU A 552 -24.63 31.57 -6.06
N GLU A 553 -24.26 30.62 -6.88
CA GLU A 553 -25.16 30.02 -7.84
C GLU A 553 -26.35 29.43 -7.08
N ALA A 554 -27.57 29.82 -7.45
CA ALA A 554 -28.74 29.12 -6.98
C ALA A 554 -28.57 27.66 -7.38
N GLU A 555 -28.62 26.73 -6.42
CA GLU A 555 -28.66 25.32 -6.75
C GLU A 555 -29.84 25.13 -7.69
N GLY A 556 -29.49 24.71 -8.91
CA GLY A 556 -30.50 24.57 -9.94
C GLY A 556 -31.61 23.65 -9.43
N GLN A 557 -32.82 24.21 -9.32
CA GLN A 557 -34.05 23.43 -9.45
C GLN A 557 -34.10 22.93 -10.90
N GLY A 558 -33.06 22.22 -11.32
CA GLY A 558 -33.06 21.55 -12.61
C GLY A 558 -33.97 20.34 -12.54
N SER A 559 -34.48 19.94 -13.66
CA SER A 559 -35.38 18.78 -13.84
C SER A 559 -34.83 17.48 -13.22
N LEU A 560 -33.53 17.45 -12.91
CA LEU A 560 -32.81 16.29 -12.37
C LEU A 560 -32.39 16.45 -10.89
N SER A 561 -32.84 17.51 -10.20
CA SER A 561 -32.50 17.75 -8.79
C SER A 561 -32.89 16.54 -7.91
N GLY A 562 -31.96 16.12 -7.04
CA GLY A 562 -32.12 14.97 -6.17
C GLY A 562 -32.01 13.59 -6.86
N LYS A 563 -31.79 13.54 -8.18
CA LYS A 563 -31.61 12.29 -8.92
C LYS A 563 -30.14 11.98 -9.19
N SER A 564 -29.77 10.71 -9.11
CA SER A 564 -28.41 10.23 -9.39
C SER A 564 -28.39 9.31 -10.62
N PHE A 565 -27.35 9.46 -11.44
CA PHE A 565 -27.23 8.76 -12.72
C PHE A 565 -25.91 8.00 -12.81
N CYS A 566 -25.95 6.80 -13.39
CA CYS A 566 -24.75 6.06 -13.77
C CYS A 566 -24.86 5.73 -15.27
N PHE A 567 -23.81 6.01 -16.02
CA PHE A 567 -23.77 5.71 -17.45
C PHE A 567 -22.97 4.43 -17.72
N THR A 568 -23.44 3.61 -18.69
CA THR A 568 -22.74 2.42 -19.16
C THR A 568 -22.99 2.22 -20.65
N GLY A 569 -22.01 1.66 -21.39
CA GLY A 569 -22.08 1.54 -22.85
C GLY A 569 -21.81 2.87 -23.58
N GLU A 570 -22.02 2.87 -24.89
CA GLU A 570 -21.92 4.05 -25.76
C GLU A 570 -23.26 4.80 -25.85
N LEU A 571 -23.19 6.13 -25.84
CA LEU A 571 -24.29 7.01 -26.17
C LEU A 571 -24.18 7.38 -27.66
N HIS A 572 -25.32 7.53 -28.35
CA HIS A 572 -25.35 7.74 -29.80
C HIS A 572 -25.35 9.22 -30.20
N SER A 573 -26.01 10.08 -29.41
CA SER A 573 -26.18 11.49 -29.74
C SER A 573 -25.13 12.42 -29.11
N MET A 574 -24.44 11.97 -28.07
CA MET A 574 -23.42 12.77 -27.35
C MET A 574 -22.32 11.92 -26.73
N LYS A 575 -21.19 12.53 -26.40
CA LYS A 575 -20.15 11.88 -25.60
C LYS A 575 -20.62 11.73 -24.15
N ARG A 576 -20.12 10.69 -23.47
CA ARG A 576 -20.43 10.45 -22.05
C ARG A 576 -20.11 11.67 -21.17
N ALA A 577 -18.99 12.34 -21.40
CA ALA A 577 -18.61 13.54 -20.65
C ALA A 577 -19.64 14.67 -20.81
N ASP A 578 -20.23 14.82 -21.99
CA ASP A 578 -21.26 15.83 -22.27
C ASP A 578 -22.57 15.49 -21.56
N ALA A 579 -22.95 14.18 -21.54
CA ALA A 579 -24.12 13.69 -20.81
C ALA A 579 -23.96 13.90 -19.28
N GLU A 580 -22.77 13.61 -18.75
CA GLU A 580 -22.43 13.83 -17.33
C GLU A 580 -22.47 15.32 -16.97
N ALA A 581 -21.97 16.19 -17.86
CA ALA A 581 -22.06 17.64 -17.70
C ALA A 581 -23.52 18.13 -17.73
N LEU A 582 -24.35 17.54 -18.61
CA LEU A 582 -25.77 17.86 -18.73
C LEU A 582 -26.55 17.48 -17.47
N VAL A 583 -26.27 16.32 -16.86
CA VAL A 583 -26.83 15.92 -15.56
C VAL A 583 -26.48 16.95 -14.49
N LYS A 584 -25.21 17.30 -14.36
CA LYS A 584 -24.72 18.27 -13.38
C LYS A 584 -25.36 19.65 -13.57
N LYS A 585 -25.44 20.11 -14.82
CA LYS A 585 -26.08 21.39 -15.18
C LYS A 585 -27.56 21.45 -14.75
N ASN A 586 -28.25 20.31 -14.74
CA ASN A 586 -29.68 20.22 -14.36
C ASN A 586 -29.88 19.74 -12.91
N GLY A 587 -28.87 19.87 -12.05
CA GLY A 587 -28.97 19.60 -10.61
C GLY A 587 -28.92 18.12 -10.21
N GLY A 588 -28.62 17.21 -11.15
CA GLY A 588 -28.44 15.79 -10.89
C GLY A 588 -27.01 15.43 -10.48
N SER A 589 -26.81 14.24 -9.90
CA SER A 589 -25.51 13.72 -9.49
C SER A 589 -25.07 12.52 -10.34
N ILE A 590 -23.74 12.33 -10.50
CA ILE A 590 -23.16 11.21 -11.26
C ILE A 590 -22.52 10.21 -10.32
N LYS A 591 -22.78 8.91 -10.56
CA LYS A 591 -22.12 7.81 -9.86
C LYS A 591 -21.34 6.93 -10.84
N SER A 592 -20.14 6.53 -10.46
CA SER A 592 -19.28 5.65 -11.26
C SER A 592 -19.75 4.18 -11.26
N SER A 593 -20.50 3.79 -10.21
CA SER A 593 -21.00 2.42 -10.00
C SER A 593 -22.47 2.40 -9.62
N VAL A 594 -23.11 1.23 -9.82
CA VAL A 594 -24.50 1.00 -9.44
C VAL A 594 -24.57 0.65 -7.95
N THR A 595 -25.19 1.52 -7.17
CA THR A 595 -25.43 1.40 -5.72
C THR A 595 -26.95 1.43 -5.44
N LYS A 596 -27.40 0.99 -4.27
CA LYS A 596 -28.85 0.90 -3.95
C LYS A 596 -29.59 2.24 -4.00
N ASP A 597 -28.86 3.34 -3.84
CA ASP A 597 -29.36 4.71 -3.86
C ASP A 597 -29.20 5.42 -5.22
N LEU A 598 -28.87 4.66 -6.29
CA LEU A 598 -28.83 5.17 -7.64
C LEU A 598 -30.25 5.34 -8.18
N SER A 599 -30.56 6.51 -8.77
CA SER A 599 -31.88 6.78 -9.33
C SER A 599 -32.08 6.15 -10.70
N TYR A 600 -31.09 6.21 -11.58
CA TYR A 600 -31.19 5.71 -12.96
C TYR A 600 -29.85 5.15 -13.46
N LEU A 601 -29.91 4.00 -14.14
CA LEU A 601 -28.82 3.53 -15.00
C LEU A 601 -29.14 3.90 -16.45
N VAL A 602 -28.27 4.65 -17.12
CA VAL A 602 -28.43 5.08 -18.50
C VAL A 602 -27.61 4.23 -19.44
N THR A 603 -28.25 3.58 -20.40
CA THR A 603 -27.58 2.77 -21.44
C THR A 603 -28.50 2.57 -22.65
N ASN A 604 -27.93 2.61 -23.85
CA ASN A 604 -28.69 2.28 -25.07
C ASN A 604 -28.93 0.77 -25.25
N ASP A 605 -28.19 -0.08 -24.53
CA ASP A 605 -28.45 -1.52 -24.46
C ASP A 605 -29.04 -1.89 -23.07
N THR A 606 -30.35 -1.66 -22.95
CA THR A 606 -31.11 -1.89 -21.71
C THR A 606 -31.22 -3.38 -21.34
N THR A 607 -31.01 -4.28 -22.31
CA THR A 607 -31.09 -5.74 -22.16
C THR A 607 -29.74 -6.42 -21.98
N SER A 608 -28.67 -5.65 -21.99
CA SER A 608 -27.29 -6.14 -21.84
C SER A 608 -27.07 -6.94 -20.54
N GLY A 609 -26.33 -8.05 -20.62
CA GLY A 609 -25.88 -8.83 -19.49
C GLY A 609 -24.69 -8.20 -18.72
N SER A 610 -24.41 -6.91 -18.91
CA SER A 610 -23.29 -6.22 -18.25
C SER A 610 -23.43 -6.25 -16.72
N SER A 611 -22.31 -6.23 -16.03
CA SER A 611 -22.29 -6.24 -14.55
C SER A 611 -23.09 -5.07 -13.93
N LYS A 612 -23.19 -3.92 -14.62
CA LYS A 612 -23.98 -2.77 -14.19
C LYS A 612 -25.48 -3.02 -14.40
N ASN A 613 -25.89 -3.58 -15.54
CA ASN A 613 -27.30 -3.92 -15.80
C ASN A 613 -27.81 -4.98 -14.81
N VAL A 614 -27.01 -6.03 -14.56
CA VAL A 614 -27.36 -7.07 -13.58
C VAL A 614 -27.51 -6.48 -12.16
N LYS A 615 -26.62 -5.57 -11.75
CA LYS A 615 -26.75 -4.89 -10.45
C LYS A 615 -27.95 -3.96 -10.38
N ALA A 616 -28.24 -3.22 -11.44
CA ALA A 616 -29.42 -2.35 -11.49
C ALA A 616 -30.71 -3.16 -11.36
N ALA A 617 -30.83 -4.26 -12.08
CA ALA A 617 -31.96 -5.18 -11.95
C ALA A 617 -32.08 -5.77 -10.53
N LYS A 618 -30.95 -6.18 -9.91
CA LYS A 618 -30.91 -6.70 -8.53
C LYS A 618 -31.39 -5.67 -7.49
N PHE A 619 -31.14 -4.38 -7.73
CA PHE A 619 -31.53 -3.30 -6.81
C PHE A 619 -32.82 -2.61 -7.19
N ASN A 620 -33.55 -3.12 -8.23
CA ASN A 620 -34.74 -2.52 -8.79
C ASN A 620 -34.56 -1.06 -9.26
N ILE A 621 -33.39 -0.75 -9.80
CA ILE A 621 -33.06 0.57 -10.32
C ILE A 621 -33.52 0.65 -11.76
N PRO A 622 -34.28 1.70 -12.16
CA PRO A 622 -34.71 1.91 -13.53
C PRO A 622 -33.49 1.99 -14.48
N ILE A 623 -33.54 1.18 -15.54
CA ILE A 623 -32.59 1.24 -16.66
C ILE A 623 -33.29 1.99 -17.79
N ILE A 624 -32.72 3.12 -18.20
CA ILE A 624 -33.30 3.99 -19.25
C ILE A 624 -32.30 4.15 -20.41
N ASP A 625 -32.84 4.37 -21.60
CA ASP A 625 -32.05 4.70 -22.77
C ASP A 625 -31.70 6.21 -22.83
N GLU A 626 -30.88 6.58 -23.79
CA GLU A 626 -30.47 7.97 -24.01
C GLU A 626 -31.65 8.91 -24.29
N ASN A 627 -32.67 8.45 -25.00
CA ASN A 627 -33.85 9.27 -25.30
C ASN A 627 -34.66 9.55 -24.03
N ALA A 628 -34.91 8.54 -23.22
CA ALA A 628 -35.60 8.70 -21.95
C ALA A 628 -34.80 9.58 -20.98
N PHE A 629 -33.45 9.49 -20.99
CA PHE A 629 -32.59 10.40 -20.25
C PHE A 629 -32.77 11.85 -20.72
N LEU A 630 -32.75 12.10 -22.04
CA LEU A 630 -32.94 13.45 -22.60
C LEU A 630 -34.32 14.04 -22.31
N GLU A 631 -35.35 13.20 -22.23
CA GLU A 631 -36.69 13.63 -21.79
C GLU A 631 -36.71 14.07 -20.30
N LEU A 632 -35.93 13.42 -19.44
CA LEU A 632 -35.80 13.82 -18.03
C LEU A 632 -35.03 15.15 -17.85
N VAL A 633 -34.20 15.51 -18.82
CA VAL A 633 -33.43 16.75 -18.83
C VAL A 633 -34.24 17.96 -19.28
N LYS A 634 -35.27 17.74 -20.12
CA LYS A 634 -36.17 18.81 -20.56
C LYS A 634 -37.05 19.30 -19.42
#